data_997a4b3cc0c9a2eac9b85a7f2bb9c99b
#
_entry.id   997a4b3cc0c9a2eac9b85a7f2bb9c99b
#
_cell.length_a   1.000
_cell.length_b   1.000
_cell.length_c   1.000
_cell.angle_alpha   90.00
_cell.angle_beta   90.00
_cell.angle_gamma   90.00
#
_symmetry.space_group_name_H-M   'P 1'
#
loop_
_entity.id
_entity.type
_entity.pdbx_description
1 polymer ?
#
loop_
_entity_poly.entity_id
_entity_poly.type
_entity_poly.pdbx_seq_one_letter_code
_entity_poly.pdbx_strand_id
1 'polypeptide(L)'
;MARSWTKACARWKDQWPVFNEDYLDDSNGINMYAVLEHLNKTTNDNHILMTDAGSGSYICPVGLNLKSGQRLISSPSQADMGWALPASIGVAVESGRCVVPIIGDGSFMTNIQELATVSYHNLNIKFIILNNNGYLSIKNTQSKYFDGRVYGAECENGFRIPDFEGIASGFGIEYQKIEKLSDSDLISEQFLHNRPVIIDIVCRTEQEILPYQALKNGQQAGPHDMAPFLSEKIIKEEAFVDLPYVRSKE
;
A
#
# COMPACT_ATOMS: atom_id res chain seq x y z
N MET A 1 -4.64 2.37 -32.23
CA MET A 1 -4.72 3.08 -30.93
C MET A 1 -4.27 2.18 -29.77
N ALA A 2 -4.87 1.01 -29.49
CA ALA A 2 -4.49 0.15 -28.35
C ALA A 2 -2.99 -0.24 -28.30
N ARG A 3 -2.38 -0.66 -29.43
CA ARG A 3 -0.95 -1.04 -29.47
C ARG A 3 0.01 0.13 -29.20
N SER A 4 -0.35 1.37 -29.59
CA SER A 4 0.46 2.55 -29.30
C SER A 4 0.40 2.93 -27.83
N TRP A 5 -0.78 2.81 -27.21
CA TRP A 5 -0.98 3.04 -25.78
C TRP A 5 -0.18 2.03 -24.92
N THR A 6 -0.31 0.72 -25.20
CA THR A 6 0.44 -0.31 -24.46
C THR A 6 1.96 -0.10 -24.55
N LYS A 7 2.48 0.30 -25.73
CA LYS A 7 3.90 0.62 -25.89
C LYS A 7 4.30 1.87 -25.09
N ALA A 8 3.45 2.89 -25.05
CA ALA A 8 3.71 4.07 -24.22
C ALA A 8 3.76 3.73 -22.73
N CYS A 9 2.78 2.96 -22.24
CA CYS A 9 2.76 2.51 -20.83
C CYS A 9 4.02 1.72 -20.46
N ALA A 10 4.49 0.81 -21.34
CA ALA A 10 5.72 0.06 -21.09
C ALA A 10 6.92 1.00 -21.01
N ARG A 11 7.08 1.90 -22.00
CA ARG A 11 8.16 2.90 -22.02
C ARG A 11 8.14 3.79 -20.77
N TRP A 12 6.97 4.26 -20.33
CA TRP A 12 6.85 5.10 -19.15
C TRP A 12 7.25 4.36 -17.87
N LYS A 13 6.90 3.07 -17.73
CA LYS A 13 7.34 2.23 -16.62
C LYS A 13 8.87 2.10 -16.56
N ASP A 14 9.51 1.95 -17.71
CA ASP A 14 10.97 1.85 -17.81
C ASP A 14 11.66 3.20 -17.55
N GLN A 15 11.06 4.30 -18.02
CA GLN A 15 11.63 5.65 -17.90
C GLN A 15 11.41 6.28 -16.53
N TRP A 16 10.28 5.97 -15.89
CA TRP A 16 9.89 6.48 -14.57
C TRP A 16 9.45 5.33 -13.66
N PRO A 17 10.38 4.49 -13.23
CA PRO A 17 10.05 3.39 -12.33
C PRO A 17 9.54 3.94 -10.98
N VAL A 18 8.55 3.26 -10.41
CA VAL A 18 8.00 3.62 -9.10
C VAL A 18 9.00 3.32 -7.99
N PHE A 19 9.72 2.21 -8.12
CA PHE A 19 10.76 1.84 -7.16
C PHE A 19 12.04 2.64 -7.40
N ASN A 20 12.62 3.13 -6.30
CA ASN A 20 13.90 3.82 -6.25
C ASN A 20 14.81 3.11 -5.25
N GLU A 21 16.11 3.00 -5.55
CA GLU A 21 17.09 2.37 -4.66
C GLU A 21 17.21 3.08 -3.30
N ASP A 22 16.94 4.40 -3.24
CA ASP A 22 16.89 5.16 -1.98
C ASP A 22 15.81 4.63 -1.01
N TYR A 23 14.83 3.86 -1.49
CA TYR A 23 13.82 3.22 -0.65
C TYR A 23 14.36 2.04 0.14
N LEU A 24 15.58 1.57 -0.15
CA LEU A 24 16.27 0.52 0.60
C LEU A 24 16.91 1.02 1.90
N ASP A 25 17.02 2.33 2.11
CA ASP A 25 17.42 2.86 3.42
C ASP A 25 16.29 2.65 4.44
N ASP A 26 16.52 1.79 5.42
CA ASP A 26 15.57 1.47 6.49
C ASP A 26 15.97 2.04 7.86
N SER A 27 16.85 3.02 7.89
CA SER A 27 17.36 3.64 9.12
C SER A 27 16.25 4.25 10.00
N ASN A 28 15.16 4.74 9.37
CA ASN A 28 13.99 5.33 10.01
C ASN A 28 12.71 4.51 9.79
N GLY A 29 12.83 3.18 9.73
CA GLY A 29 11.76 2.27 9.39
C GLY A 29 11.70 1.95 7.89
N ILE A 30 11.03 0.85 7.57
CA ILE A 30 10.97 0.30 6.22
C ILE A 30 10.10 1.20 5.33
N ASN A 31 10.62 1.53 4.15
CA ASN A 31 9.83 2.22 3.13
C ASN A 31 8.78 1.27 2.54
N MET A 32 7.51 1.70 2.49
CA MET A 32 6.41 0.86 2.00
C MET A 32 6.60 0.40 0.55
N TYR A 33 7.26 1.20 -0.31
CA TYR A 33 7.58 0.78 -1.68
C TYR A 33 8.64 -0.34 -1.73
N ALA A 34 9.56 -0.39 -0.76
CA ALA A 34 10.50 -1.50 -0.65
C ALA A 34 9.78 -2.82 -0.29
N VAL A 35 8.73 -2.75 0.55
CA VAL A 35 7.85 -3.91 0.82
C VAL A 35 7.19 -4.39 -0.47
N LEU A 36 6.62 -3.47 -1.28
CA LEU A 36 5.99 -3.85 -2.55
C LEU A 36 7.00 -4.45 -3.54
N GLU A 37 8.22 -3.93 -3.59
CA GLU A 37 9.27 -4.47 -4.44
C GLU A 37 9.67 -5.89 -4.02
N HIS A 38 9.71 -6.17 -2.71
CA HIS A 38 9.90 -7.53 -2.20
C HIS A 38 8.74 -8.45 -2.61
N LEU A 39 7.49 -8.01 -2.44
CA LEU A 39 6.30 -8.76 -2.87
C LEU A 39 6.26 -8.99 -4.38
N ASN A 40 6.74 -8.02 -5.19
CA ASN A 40 6.90 -8.19 -6.63
C ASN A 40 7.83 -9.34 -7.00
N LYS A 41 8.88 -9.59 -6.21
CA LYS A 41 9.84 -10.66 -6.44
C LYS A 41 9.35 -12.02 -5.95
N THR A 42 8.60 -12.05 -4.86
CA THR A 42 8.30 -13.28 -4.09
C THR A 42 6.89 -13.83 -4.32
N THR A 43 5.92 -13.01 -4.73
CA THR A 43 4.58 -13.49 -5.07
C THR A 43 4.49 -14.00 -6.51
N ASN A 44 3.55 -14.89 -6.79
CA ASN A 44 3.29 -15.49 -8.11
C ASN A 44 1.79 -15.60 -8.39
N ASP A 45 1.41 -16.29 -9.45
CA ASP A 45 0.03 -16.48 -9.89
C ASP A 45 -0.85 -17.24 -8.89
N ASN A 46 -0.28 -17.93 -7.90
CA ASN A 46 -1.03 -18.57 -6.82
C ASN A 46 -1.45 -17.59 -5.70
N HIS A 47 -0.95 -16.36 -5.73
CA HIS A 47 -1.27 -15.34 -4.73
C HIS A 47 -2.32 -14.36 -5.25
N ILE A 48 -3.33 -14.07 -4.43
CA ILE A 48 -4.29 -12.98 -4.67
C ILE A 48 -3.92 -11.84 -3.73
N LEU A 49 -3.54 -10.71 -4.30
CA LEU A 49 -3.18 -9.51 -3.55
C LEU A 49 -4.43 -8.69 -3.26
N MET A 50 -4.50 -8.11 -2.07
CA MET A 50 -5.63 -7.26 -1.69
C MET A 50 -5.14 -6.00 -0.97
N THR A 51 -5.94 -4.95 -1.01
CA THR A 51 -5.73 -3.74 -0.21
C THR A 51 -7.07 -3.04 0.03
N ASP A 52 -7.12 -2.08 0.95
CA ASP A 52 -8.36 -1.37 1.25
C ASP A 52 -8.21 0.16 1.20
N ALA A 53 -7.70 0.79 2.23
CA ALA A 53 -7.70 2.23 2.44
C ALA A 53 -6.30 2.83 2.63
N GLY A 54 -6.24 4.14 2.72
CA GLY A 54 -5.05 4.88 3.10
C GLY A 54 -3.85 4.60 2.19
N SER A 55 -2.67 4.45 2.77
CA SER A 55 -1.43 4.24 2.01
C SER A 55 -1.51 3.02 1.09
N GLY A 56 -2.06 1.90 1.55
CA GLY A 56 -2.22 0.69 0.75
C GLY A 56 -2.98 0.94 -0.56
N SER A 57 -4.10 1.68 -0.50
CA SER A 57 -4.92 1.97 -1.69
C SER A 57 -4.21 2.86 -2.71
N TYR A 58 -3.25 3.67 -2.29
CA TYR A 58 -2.47 4.53 -3.18
C TYR A 58 -1.24 3.83 -3.73
N ILE A 59 -0.47 3.13 -2.89
CA ILE A 59 0.81 2.57 -3.31
C ILE A 59 0.68 1.24 -4.05
N CYS A 60 -0.27 0.37 -3.66
CA CYS A 60 -0.41 -0.96 -4.26
C CYS A 60 -0.72 -0.92 -5.76
N PRO A 61 -1.68 -0.11 -6.26
CA PRO A 61 -1.98 -0.05 -7.69
C PRO A 61 -0.82 0.45 -8.55
N VAL A 62 0.07 1.28 -7.99
CA VAL A 62 1.19 1.86 -8.73
C VAL A 62 2.49 1.07 -8.55
N GLY A 63 2.71 0.46 -7.37
CA GLY A 63 3.96 -0.22 -7.03
C GLY A 63 3.96 -1.73 -7.29
N LEU A 64 2.79 -2.38 -7.39
CA LEU A 64 2.71 -3.82 -7.64
C LEU A 64 2.79 -4.14 -9.14
N ASN A 65 3.65 -5.10 -9.48
CA ASN A 65 3.80 -5.65 -10.82
C ASN A 65 3.08 -6.99 -10.92
N LEU A 66 1.77 -6.95 -11.25
CA LEU A 66 0.94 -8.15 -11.33
C LEU A 66 1.41 -9.10 -12.43
N LYS A 67 1.54 -10.38 -12.08
CA LYS A 67 1.87 -11.46 -13.01
C LYS A 67 0.60 -11.99 -13.69
N SER A 68 0.78 -12.73 -14.79
CA SER A 68 -0.34 -13.39 -15.48
C SER A 68 -1.11 -14.29 -14.50
N GLY A 69 -2.43 -14.14 -14.44
CA GLY A 69 -3.29 -14.88 -13.50
C GLY A 69 -3.35 -14.33 -12.07
N GLN A 70 -2.48 -13.39 -11.71
CA GLN A 70 -2.52 -12.69 -10.43
C GLN A 70 -3.58 -11.59 -10.44
N ARG A 71 -4.17 -11.30 -9.28
CA ARG A 71 -5.18 -10.26 -9.12
C ARG A 71 -4.82 -9.35 -7.96
N LEU A 72 -5.11 -8.06 -8.11
CA LEU A 72 -5.22 -7.11 -7.01
C LEU A 72 -6.71 -6.79 -6.82
N ILE A 73 -7.24 -7.03 -5.62
CA ILE A 73 -8.64 -6.79 -5.26
C ILE A 73 -8.67 -5.68 -4.21
N SER A 74 -9.52 -4.69 -4.41
CA SER A 74 -9.67 -3.56 -3.48
C SER A 74 -11.09 -2.98 -3.54
N SER A 75 -11.42 -2.08 -2.61
CA SER A 75 -12.64 -1.27 -2.61
C SER A 75 -12.32 0.17 -3.09
N PRO A 76 -12.06 0.40 -4.39
CA PRO A 76 -11.51 1.68 -4.86
C PRO A 76 -12.49 2.84 -4.79
N SER A 77 -13.79 2.57 -4.84
CA SER A 77 -14.83 3.61 -4.86
C SER A 77 -15.07 4.23 -3.49
N GLN A 78 -14.95 3.45 -2.43
CA GLN A 78 -15.19 3.87 -1.05
C GLN A 78 -13.87 4.06 -0.28
N ALA A 79 -12.87 3.22 -0.60
CA ALA A 79 -11.61 3.13 0.14
C ALA A 79 -11.85 2.91 1.66
N ASP A 80 -12.73 1.94 1.95
CA ASP A 80 -13.19 1.67 3.31
C ASP A 80 -12.08 1.06 4.15
N MET A 81 -11.77 1.69 5.28
CA MET A 81 -10.88 1.12 6.28
C MET A 81 -11.48 -0.17 6.84
N GLY A 82 -10.63 -1.21 6.96
CA GLY A 82 -11.00 -2.51 7.49
C GLY A 82 -11.71 -3.44 6.51
N TRP A 83 -11.92 -3.04 5.25
CA TRP A 83 -12.59 -3.87 4.25
C TRP A 83 -11.76 -5.11 3.86
N ALA A 84 -10.44 -4.97 3.73
CA ALA A 84 -9.60 -6.05 3.19
C ALA A 84 -9.55 -7.28 4.10
N LEU A 85 -9.64 -7.14 5.41
CA LEU A 85 -9.64 -8.28 6.32
C LEU A 85 -10.86 -9.20 6.10
N PRO A 86 -12.12 -8.77 6.27
CA PRO A 86 -13.29 -9.63 6.03
C PRO A 86 -13.42 -10.06 4.56
N ALA A 87 -13.07 -9.20 3.61
CA ALA A 87 -13.10 -9.56 2.19
C ALA A 87 -12.11 -10.68 1.86
N SER A 88 -10.95 -10.72 2.52
CA SER A 88 -9.96 -11.78 2.32
C SER A 88 -10.47 -13.16 2.73
N ILE A 89 -11.37 -13.25 3.70
CA ILE A 89 -12.04 -14.49 4.10
C ILE A 89 -12.83 -15.06 2.92
N GLY A 90 -13.69 -14.24 2.32
CA GLY A 90 -14.49 -14.66 1.16
C GLY A 90 -13.61 -15.07 -0.03
N VAL A 91 -12.54 -14.31 -0.30
CA VAL A 91 -11.60 -14.61 -1.38
C VAL A 91 -10.84 -15.92 -1.11
N ALA A 92 -10.41 -16.16 0.13
CA ALA A 92 -9.69 -17.38 0.50
C ALA A 92 -10.60 -18.62 0.40
N VAL A 93 -11.82 -18.53 0.88
CA VAL A 93 -12.82 -19.62 0.82
C VAL A 93 -13.17 -19.97 -0.63
N GLU A 94 -13.47 -18.97 -1.46
CA GLU A 94 -13.89 -19.19 -2.84
C GLU A 94 -12.74 -19.67 -3.74
N SER A 95 -11.55 -19.09 -3.58
CA SER A 95 -10.43 -19.38 -4.49
C SER A 95 -9.58 -20.59 -4.07
N GLY A 96 -9.54 -20.92 -2.79
CA GLY A 96 -8.60 -21.89 -2.22
C GLY A 96 -7.11 -21.51 -2.35
N ARG A 97 -6.81 -20.26 -2.78
CA ARG A 97 -5.46 -19.74 -3.03
C ARG A 97 -4.92 -19.01 -1.80
N CYS A 98 -3.63 -18.74 -1.79
CA CYS A 98 -3.02 -17.86 -0.80
C CYS A 98 -3.49 -16.42 -1.04
N VAL A 99 -4.10 -15.80 -0.04
CA VAL A 99 -4.55 -14.40 -0.08
C VAL A 99 -3.61 -13.53 0.72
N VAL A 100 -3.17 -12.43 0.13
CA VAL A 100 -2.17 -11.52 0.70
C VAL A 100 -2.78 -10.11 0.80
N PRO A 101 -3.51 -9.81 1.87
CA PRO A 101 -3.98 -8.46 2.15
C PRO A 101 -2.81 -7.57 2.61
N ILE A 102 -2.65 -6.41 1.97
CA ILE A 102 -1.67 -5.37 2.28
C ILE A 102 -2.45 -4.21 2.88
N ILE A 103 -2.38 -4.04 4.18
CA ILE A 103 -3.30 -3.22 4.97
C ILE A 103 -2.50 -2.30 5.90
N GLY A 104 -2.94 -1.05 6.07
CA GLY A 104 -2.41 -0.17 7.11
C GLY A 104 -2.81 -0.64 8.52
N ASP A 105 -1.97 -0.34 9.50
CA ASP A 105 -2.15 -0.71 10.91
C ASP A 105 -3.52 -0.27 11.48
N GLY A 106 -3.91 0.97 11.27
CA GLY A 106 -5.20 1.48 11.74
C GLY A 106 -6.40 0.89 11.00
N SER A 107 -6.24 0.57 9.70
CA SER A 107 -7.29 -0.09 8.91
C SER A 107 -7.53 -1.52 9.38
N PHE A 108 -6.45 -2.27 9.65
CA PHE A 108 -6.52 -3.64 10.15
C PHE A 108 -7.33 -3.75 11.45
N MET A 109 -7.20 -2.74 12.34
CA MET A 109 -7.93 -2.69 13.61
C MET A 109 -9.45 -2.57 13.48
N THR A 110 -9.95 -2.06 12.34
CA THR A 110 -11.37 -1.71 12.21
C THR A 110 -12.29 -2.93 12.20
N ASN A 111 -11.80 -4.09 11.73
CA ASN A 111 -12.57 -5.35 11.68
C ASN A 111 -11.78 -6.53 12.28
N ILE A 112 -10.98 -6.27 13.31
CA ILE A 112 -10.05 -7.22 13.91
C ILE A 112 -10.75 -8.48 14.46
N GLN A 113 -12.03 -8.38 14.86
CA GLN A 113 -12.83 -9.51 15.36
C GLN A 113 -12.97 -10.64 14.31
N GLU A 114 -12.83 -10.33 13.01
CA GLU A 114 -12.92 -11.31 11.94
C GLU A 114 -11.73 -12.29 11.92
N LEU A 115 -10.67 -12.00 12.67
CA LEU A 115 -9.56 -12.95 12.90
C LEU A 115 -10.05 -14.25 13.57
N ALA A 116 -11.16 -14.21 14.32
CA ALA A 116 -11.78 -15.41 14.87
C ALA A 116 -12.21 -16.38 13.76
N THR A 117 -12.82 -15.87 12.69
CA THR A 117 -13.24 -16.66 11.53
C THR A 117 -12.01 -17.20 10.77
N VAL A 118 -11.00 -16.36 10.58
CA VAL A 118 -9.73 -16.74 9.91
C VAL A 118 -9.05 -17.88 10.65
N SER A 119 -8.91 -17.77 11.96
CA SER A 119 -8.29 -18.78 12.82
C SER A 119 -9.09 -20.08 12.84
N TYR A 120 -10.40 -20.00 13.08
CA TYR A 120 -11.28 -21.17 13.15
C TYR A 120 -11.21 -22.04 11.89
N HIS A 121 -11.20 -21.41 10.72
CA HIS A 121 -11.14 -22.10 9.42
C HIS A 121 -9.71 -22.35 8.93
N ASN A 122 -8.70 -21.94 9.66
CA ASN A 122 -7.28 -22.03 9.28
C ASN A 122 -7.03 -21.54 7.83
N LEU A 123 -7.58 -20.36 7.50
CA LEU A 123 -7.53 -19.84 6.13
C LEU A 123 -6.11 -19.43 5.75
N ASN A 124 -5.70 -19.75 4.52
CA ASN A 124 -4.38 -19.39 4.00
C ASN A 124 -4.31 -17.91 3.63
N ILE A 125 -4.25 -17.05 4.66
CA ILE A 125 -4.20 -15.59 4.51
C ILE A 125 -2.92 -15.06 5.17
N LYS A 126 -2.17 -14.23 4.44
CA LYS A 126 -0.93 -13.57 4.91
C LYS A 126 -1.20 -12.08 5.04
N PHE A 127 -1.57 -11.64 6.23
CA PHE A 127 -1.82 -10.21 6.49
C PHE A 127 -0.50 -9.45 6.54
N ILE A 128 -0.19 -8.67 5.51
CA ILE A 128 0.93 -7.73 5.47
C ILE A 128 0.46 -6.43 6.08
N ILE A 129 0.87 -6.15 7.30
CA ILE A 129 0.50 -4.92 8.00
C ILE A 129 1.59 -3.87 7.76
N LEU A 130 1.24 -2.80 7.07
CA LEU A 130 2.09 -1.63 6.91
C LEU A 130 1.96 -0.78 8.17
N ASN A 131 2.77 -1.09 9.18
CA ASN A 131 2.71 -0.48 10.50
C ASN A 131 3.59 0.77 10.57
N ASN A 132 2.98 1.93 10.37
CA ASN A 132 3.62 3.24 10.54
C ASN A 132 3.19 3.94 11.84
N ASN A 133 2.54 3.22 12.75
CA ASN A 133 2.08 3.67 14.05
C ASN A 133 1.04 4.81 13.97
N GLY A 134 0.12 4.73 12.98
CA GLY A 134 -0.95 5.71 12.89
C GLY A 134 -1.63 5.86 11.53
N TYR A 135 -2.52 6.82 11.44
CA TYR A 135 -3.30 7.14 10.25
C TYR A 135 -2.56 8.10 9.32
N LEU A 136 -1.59 7.59 8.55
CA LEU A 136 -0.70 8.41 7.71
C LEU A 136 -1.46 9.36 6.77
N SER A 137 -2.50 8.87 6.08
CA SER A 137 -3.27 9.71 5.15
C SER A 137 -4.02 10.84 5.86
N ILE A 138 -4.54 10.59 7.06
CA ILE A 138 -5.19 11.61 7.89
C ILE A 138 -4.15 12.61 8.37
N LYS A 139 -3.02 12.15 8.89
CA LYS A 139 -1.89 12.99 9.33
C LYS A 139 -1.43 13.92 8.20
N ASN A 140 -1.19 13.37 7.01
CA ASN A 140 -0.77 14.14 5.84
C ASN A 140 -1.82 15.19 5.44
N THR A 141 -3.11 14.86 5.48
CA THR A 141 -4.20 15.78 5.20
C THR A 141 -4.25 16.91 6.24
N GLN A 142 -4.18 16.55 7.52
CA GLN A 142 -4.20 17.53 8.61
C GLN A 142 -2.98 18.46 8.56
N SER A 143 -1.80 17.92 8.33
CA SER A 143 -0.57 18.71 8.20
C SER A 143 -0.64 19.67 7.03
N LYS A 144 -1.22 19.24 5.89
CA LYS A 144 -1.27 20.05 4.67
C LYS A 144 -2.33 21.13 4.67
N TYR A 145 -3.52 20.85 5.26
CA TYR A 145 -4.70 21.72 5.13
C TYR A 145 -5.11 22.41 6.43
N PHE A 146 -4.50 22.06 7.56
CA PHE A 146 -4.87 22.58 8.87
C PHE A 146 -3.67 23.15 9.65
N ASP A 147 -2.75 23.80 8.94
CA ASP A 147 -1.57 24.47 9.51
C ASP A 147 -0.70 23.57 10.40
N GLY A 148 -0.54 22.31 10.00
CA GLY A 148 0.26 21.34 10.74
C GLY A 148 -0.38 20.81 12.03
N ARG A 149 -1.66 21.11 12.28
CA ARG A 149 -2.38 20.61 13.45
C ARG A 149 -2.80 19.16 13.24
N VAL A 150 -2.06 18.24 13.83
CA VAL A 150 -2.36 16.79 13.80
C VAL A 150 -3.09 16.41 15.08
N TYR A 151 -4.23 15.72 14.95
CA TYR A 151 -5.03 15.27 16.08
C TYR A 151 -5.70 13.93 15.81
N GLY A 152 -5.58 12.98 16.75
CA GLY A 152 -6.19 11.65 16.65
C GLY A 152 -5.63 10.77 15.53
N ALA A 153 -4.44 11.06 15.00
CA ALA A 153 -3.83 10.34 13.89
C ALA A 153 -2.52 9.61 14.22
N GLU A 154 -1.92 9.92 15.37
CA GLU A 154 -0.68 9.31 15.84
C GLU A 154 -0.62 9.28 17.38
N CYS A 155 0.32 8.52 17.95
CA CYS A 155 0.41 8.29 19.40
C CYS A 155 0.48 9.59 20.22
N GLU A 156 1.23 10.57 19.75
CA GLU A 156 1.44 11.83 20.46
C GLU A 156 0.15 12.69 20.50
N ASN A 157 -0.79 12.41 19.59
CA ASN A 157 -1.98 13.22 19.36
C ASN A 157 -3.31 12.45 19.60
N GLY A 158 -3.29 11.45 20.48
CA GLY A 158 -4.51 10.80 20.97
C GLY A 158 -4.92 9.51 20.23
N PHE A 159 -4.03 8.90 19.46
CA PHE A 159 -4.26 7.61 18.83
C PHE A 159 -3.11 6.63 19.13
N ARG A 160 -3.42 5.35 19.38
CA ARG A 160 -2.41 4.32 19.63
C ARG A 160 -2.76 3.04 18.88
N ILE A 161 -1.79 2.49 18.17
CA ILE A 161 -1.84 1.14 17.63
C ILE A 161 -1.56 0.15 18.76
N PRO A 162 -2.39 -0.90 18.94
CA PRO A 162 -2.14 -1.94 19.93
C PRO A 162 -1.01 -2.86 19.51
N ASP A 163 -0.58 -3.71 20.43
CA ASP A 163 0.39 -4.77 20.19
C ASP A 163 -0.22 -5.88 19.30
N PHE A 164 0.26 -6.00 18.08
CA PHE A 164 -0.22 -7.02 17.12
C PHE A 164 0.22 -8.43 17.50
N GLU A 165 1.34 -8.61 18.21
CA GLU A 165 1.75 -9.91 18.72
C GLU A 165 0.76 -10.45 19.75
N GLY A 166 0.35 -9.60 20.69
CA GLY A 166 -0.69 -9.93 21.67
C GLY A 166 -2.03 -10.25 21.02
N ILE A 167 -2.41 -9.50 19.98
CA ILE A 167 -3.61 -9.76 19.18
C ILE A 167 -3.52 -11.11 18.47
N ALA A 168 -2.45 -11.37 17.75
CA ALA A 168 -2.24 -12.64 17.05
C ALA A 168 -2.33 -13.83 18.00
N SER A 169 -1.65 -13.73 19.14
CA SER A 169 -1.69 -14.73 20.22
C SER A 169 -3.11 -14.96 20.73
N GLY A 170 -3.87 -13.88 20.97
CA GLY A 170 -5.26 -13.96 21.46
C GLY A 170 -6.21 -14.68 20.50
N PHE A 171 -5.96 -14.61 19.20
CA PHE A 171 -6.73 -15.32 18.16
C PHE A 171 -6.10 -16.65 17.74
N GLY A 172 -4.93 -17.04 18.28
CA GLY A 172 -4.23 -18.27 17.91
C GLY A 172 -3.68 -18.23 16.47
N ILE A 173 -3.28 -17.06 16.00
CA ILE A 173 -2.69 -16.82 14.67
C ILE A 173 -1.18 -16.60 14.83
N GLU A 174 -0.39 -17.10 13.91
CA GLU A 174 1.05 -16.88 13.89
C GLU A 174 1.38 -15.41 13.66
N TYR A 175 2.45 -14.93 14.29
CA TYR A 175 2.92 -13.56 14.19
C TYR A 175 4.38 -13.52 13.72
N GLN A 176 4.68 -12.61 12.80
CA GLN A 176 6.03 -12.33 12.32
C GLN A 176 6.26 -10.83 12.28
N LYS A 177 7.22 -10.33 13.02
CA LYS A 177 7.64 -8.93 12.96
C LYS A 177 8.80 -8.76 11.99
N ILE A 178 8.77 -7.69 11.20
CA ILE A 178 9.83 -7.29 10.27
C ILE A 178 10.23 -5.85 10.60
N GLU A 179 11.42 -5.66 11.14
CA GLU A 179 11.93 -4.34 11.55
C GLU A 179 13.00 -3.79 10.59
N LYS A 180 13.60 -4.69 9.79
CA LYS A 180 14.65 -4.36 8.82
C LYS A 180 14.41 -5.05 7.49
N LEU A 181 14.87 -4.42 6.41
CA LEU A 181 14.80 -5.03 5.08
C LEU A 181 15.65 -6.31 4.96
N SER A 182 16.71 -6.44 5.77
CA SER A 182 17.49 -7.69 5.87
C SER A 182 16.65 -8.90 6.25
N ASP A 183 15.52 -8.68 6.93
CA ASP A 183 14.64 -9.74 7.43
C ASP A 183 13.47 -10.02 6.48
N SER A 184 13.43 -9.36 5.32
CA SER A 184 12.32 -9.48 4.36
C SER A 184 12.11 -10.90 3.83
N ASP A 185 13.13 -11.75 3.81
CA ASP A 185 13.01 -13.15 3.40
C ASP A 185 12.05 -13.94 4.31
N LEU A 186 11.89 -13.53 5.57
CA LEU A 186 10.90 -14.11 6.47
C LEU A 186 9.45 -13.95 5.95
N ILE A 187 9.18 -12.90 5.18
CA ILE A 187 7.88 -12.73 4.49
C ILE A 187 7.66 -13.87 3.49
N SER A 188 8.69 -14.16 2.71
CA SER A 188 8.66 -15.20 1.66
C SER A 188 8.51 -16.59 2.25
N GLU A 189 9.15 -16.85 3.39
CA GLU A 189 9.04 -18.12 4.12
C GLU A 189 7.60 -18.40 4.54
N GLN A 190 6.84 -17.36 4.92
CA GLN A 190 5.43 -17.53 5.31
C GLN A 190 4.53 -17.96 4.13
N PHE A 191 4.93 -17.69 2.89
CA PHE A 191 4.18 -18.16 1.71
C PHE A 191 4.27 -19.67 1.49
N LEU A 192 5.24 -20.35 2.12
CA LEU A 192 5.40 -21.80 2.04
C LEU A 192 4.41 -22.59 2.91
N HIS A 193 3.71 -21.91 3.82
CA HIS A 193 2.80 -22.55 4.77
C HIS A 193 1.35 -22.21 4.46
N ASN A 194 0.45 -23.21 4.54
CA ASN A 194 -0.99 -23.04 4.32
C ASN A 194 -1.73 -22.74 5.63
N ARG A 195 -1.34 -21.65 6.29
CA ARG A 195 -1.95 -21.20 7.55
C ARG A 195 -2.00 -19.68 7.61
N PRO A 196 -2.89 -19.09 8.43
CA PRO A 196 -2.91 -17.65 8.58
C PRO A 196 -1.67 -17.14 9.35
N VAL A 197 -1.20 -15.95 8.98
CA VAL A 197 -0.14 -15.24 9.69
C VAL A 197 -0.37 -13.74 9.62
N ILE A 198 -0.04 -13.04 10.70
CA ILE A 198 0.09 -11.58 10.76
C ILE A 198 1.57 -11.24 10.60
N ILE A 199 1.90 -10.53 9.53
CA ILE A 199 3.25 -10.05 9.21
C ILE A 199 3.26 -8.55 9.45
N ASP A 200 3.79 -8.14 10.60
CA ASP A 200 3.84 -6.75 11.06
C ASP A 200 5.13 -6.09 10.59
N ILE A 201 5.04 -5.23 9.59
CA ILE A 201 6.19 -4.55 9.01
C ILE A 201 6.30 -3.14 9.59
N VAL A 202 7.36 -2.88 10.33
CA VAL A 202 7.63 -1.58 10.93
C VAL A 202 8.05 -0.58 9.85
N CYS A 203 7.08 0.20 9.41
CA CYS A 203 7.26 1.20 8.36
C CYS A 203 7.66 2.57 8.92
N ARG A 204 8.13 3.43 8.03
CA ARG A 204 8.39 4.84 8.34
C ARG A 204 7.11 5.54 8.79
N THR A 205 7.19 6.34 9.85
CA THR A 205 6.08 7.20 10.30
C THR A 205 5.83 8.37 9.35
N GLU A 206 6.88 8.78 8.63
CA GLU A 206 6.85 9.83 7.60
C GLU A 206 7.08 9.17 6.23
N GLN A 207 6.02 8.58 5.65
CA GLN A 207 6.07 7.96 4.34
C GLN A 207 5.51 8.90 3.28
N GLU A 208 6.32 9.23 2.29
CA GLU A 208 5.84 9.93 1.11
C GLU A 208 5.06 8.99 0.20
N ILE A 209 3.89 9.42 -0.26
CA ILE A 209 3.04 8.69 -1.21
C ILE A 209 3.16 9.35 -2.58
N LEU A 210 3.71 8.66 -3.55
CA LEU A 210 3.96 9.17 -4.91
C LEU A 210 3.22 8.32 -5.96
N PRO A 211 2.75 8.92 -7.05
CA PRO A 211 2.63 10.36 -7.27
C PRO A 211 1.52 10.98 -6.42
N TYR A 212 1.60 12.26 -6.14
CA TYR A 212 0.53 12.96 -5.42
C TYR A 212 0.09 14.23 -6.13
N GLN A 213 -1.17 14.60 -5.92
CA GLN A 213 -1.73 15.84 -6.45
C GLN A 213 -1.27 17.03 -5.61
N ALA A 214 -0.41 17.85 -6.19
CA ALA A 214 0.11 19.03 -5.51
C ALA A 214 -0.93 20.17 -5.44
N LEU A 215 -0.78 21.03 -4.44
CA LEU A 215 -1.47 22.31 -4.37
C LEU A 215 -0.57 23.41 -4.91
N LYS A 216 -1.12 24.23 -5.80
CA LYS A 216 -0.48 25.45 -6.28
C LYS A 216 -1.45 26.61 -6.13
N ASN A 217 -1.05 27.65 -5.38
CA ASN A 217 -1.90 28.82 -5.11
C ASN A 217 -3.30 28.45 -4.57
N GLY A 218 -3.39 27.43 -3.71
CA GLY A 218 -4.65 26.95 -3.16
C GLY A 218 -5.53 26.13 -4.11
N GLN A 219 -5.07 25.87 -5.34
CA GLN A 219 -5.75 25.03 -6.31
C GLN A 219 -5.02 23.70 -6.50
N GLN A 220 -5.77 22.62 -6.67
CA GLN A 220 -5.20 21.32 -7.01
C GLN A 220 -4.70 21.31 -8.45
N ALA A 221 -3.49 20.80 -8.66
CA ALA A 221 -2.96 20.55 -9.99
C ALA A 221 -3.82 19.52 -10.73
N GLY A 222 -3.81 19.58 -12.07
CA GLY A 222 -4.48 18.58 -12.88
C GLY A 222 -3.84 17.19 -12.76
N PRO A 223 -4.55 16.11 -13.13
CA PRO A 223 -4.02 14.74 -13.04
C PRO A 223 -2.78 14.49 -13.91
N HIS A 224 -2.53 15.34 -14.88
CA HIS A 224 -1.35 15.31 -15.76
C HIS A 224 -0.13 16.04 -15.17
N ASP A 225 -0.27 16.71 -14.04
CA ASP A 225 0.76 17.53 -13.40
C ASP A 225 0.95 17.16 -11.92
N MET A 226 1.06 15.86 -11.65
CA MET A 226 1.28 15.32 -10.31
C MET A 226 2.76 15.37 -9.93
N ALA A 227 3.04 15.48 -8.63
CA ALA A 227 4.40 15.35 -8.12
C ALA A 227 4.82 13.86 -8.06
N PRO A 228 6.08 13.49 -8.38
CA PRO A 228 7.18 14.36 -8.81
C PRO A 228 6.95 14.94 -10.20
N PHE A 229 7.22 16.25 -10.34
CA PHE A 229 6.87 16.99 -11.55
C PHE A 229 7.77 16.65 -12.74
N LEU A 230 7.18 16.36 -13.89
CA LEU A 230 7.86 16.35 -15.17
C LEU A 230 7.97 17.76 -15.76
N SER A 231 8.93 17.99 -16.66
CA SER A 231 9.00 19.25 -17.38
C SER A 231 7.79 19.41 -18.30
N GLU A 232 7.36 20.66 -18.52
CA GLU A 232 6.24 20.97 -19.44
C GLU A 232 6.46 20.39 -20.84
N LYS A 233 7.71 20.38 -21.32
CA LYS A 233 8.09 19.78 -22.59
C LYS A 233 7.76 18.29 -22.63
N ILE A 234 8.18 17.54 -21.62
CA ILE A 234 7.92 16.09 -21.51
C ILE A 234 6.41 15.83 -21.44
N ILE A 235 5.68 16.60 -20.60
CA ILE A 235 4.22 16.45 -20.48
C ILE A 235 3.54 16.62 -21.84
N LYS A 236 3.92 17.64 -22.62
CA LYS A 236 3.34 17.87 -23.95
C LYS A 236 3.73 16.80 -24.98
N GLU A 237 4.98 16.33 -24.97
CA GLU A 237 5.47 15.29 -25.87
C GLU A 237 4.83 13.92 -25.61
N GLU A 238 4.53 13.61 -24.36
CA GLU A 238 3.96 12.31 -23.95
C GLU A 238 2.43 12.30 -23.89
N ALA A 239 1.77 13.44 -24.01
CA ALA A 239 0.31 13.54 -23.97
C ALA A 239 -0.34 12.90 -25.19
N PHE A 240 -1.38 12.08 -24.96
CA PHE A 240 -2.23 11.47 -26.01
C PHE A 240 -3.43 12.34 -26.40
N VAL A 241 -3.67 13.40 -25.66
CA VAL A 241 -4.76 14.37 -25.85
C VAL A 241 -4.24 15.78 -25.62
N ASP A 242 -4.92 16.76 -26.17
CA ASP A 242 -4.64 18.16 -25.87
C ASP A 242 -4.93 18.42 -24.38
N LEU A 243 -3.92 18.92 -23.68
CA LEU A 243 -4.04 19.22 -22.25
C LEU A 243 -4.62 20.61 -22.07
N PRO A 244 -5.74 20.77 -21.34
CA PRO A 244 -6.40 22.06 -21.16
C PRO A 244 -5.58 23.01 -20.27
N TYR A 245 -4.60 22.48 -19.55
CA TYR A 245 -3.78 23.24 -18.61
C TYR A 245 -2.38 22.66 -18.55
N VAL A 246 -1.39 23.50 -18.75
CA VAL A 246 0.01 23.23 -18.42
C VAL A 246 0.43 24.30 -17.43
N ARG A 247 1.19 23.94 -16.39
CA ARG A 247 1.65 24.88 -15.36
C ARG A 247 2.07 26.22 -15.99
N SER A 248 1.47 27.32 -15.56
CA SER A 248 2.03 28.62 -15.84
C SER A 248 3.39 28.71 -15.15
N LYS A 249 4.41 29.11 -15.89
CA LYS A 249 5.75 29.38 -15.32
C LYS A 249 5.60 30.37 -14.18
N GLU A 250 6.30 30.10 -13.09
CA GLU A 250 6.62 31.10 -12.09
C GLU A 250 7.56 32.13 -12.67
#